data_a9d87ef2d919e596e5a7591085f941c4
#
_entry.id   a9d87ef2d919e596e5a7591085f941c4
#
_cell.length_a   1.000
_cell.length_b   1.000
_cell.length_c   1.000
_cell.angle_alpha   90.00
_cell.angle_beta   90.00
_cell.angle_gamma   90.00
#
_symmetry.space_group_name_H-M   'P 1'
#
loop_
_entity.id
_entity.type
_entity.pdbx_description
1 polymer ?
#
loop_
_entity_poly.entity_id
_entity_poly.type
_entity_poly.pdbx_seq_one_letter_code
_entity_poly.pdbx_strand_id
1 'polypeptide(L)'
;MASDVVSLKFSDGRPDIAGVKNVNEALRDIGVHVVTIDAPRSAQPILAASYERALTEQEKKHLIKEFELTTQQLLKQVDLAGRQPAVAGGGVMTEETGTGPYPKVYDMRALDAPTHKAVLEKYGRMHVNSADDGTDVDEVMTVVSGGPFRWGFTLKDGSVARFQVEKLNLGDKAVRVSYHGLGMHAGLMDSKQGLIVAYGHGPEEFTMRYEADVPHANLLGTNPWVDFSGDMPIVLNKVKQ
;
A
#
# COMPACT_ATOMS: atom_id res chain seq x y z
N MET A 1 -21.16 13.99 10.49
CA MET A 1 -20.65 12.59 10.49
C MET A 1 -19.23 12.67 9.99
N ALA A 2 -18.25 12.13 10.70
CA ALA A 2 -16.90 12.02 10.18
C ALA A 2 -16.97 11.17 8.91
N SER A 3 -16.42 11.64 7.79
CA SER A 3 -16.30 10.84 6.59
C SER A 3 -15.44 9.62 6.90
N ASP A 4 -15.86 8.44 6.43
CA ASP A 4 -15.06 7.23 6.59
C ASP A 4 -13.69 7.45 5.93
N VAL A 5 -12.62 7.19 6.70
CA VAL A 5 -11.25 7.42 6.25
C VAL A 5 -10.80 6.47 5.14
N VAL A 6 -11.53 5.36 4.94
CA VAL A 6 -11.24 4.35 3.92
C VAL A 6 -12.50 3.92 3.16
N SER A 7 -12.32 3.56 1.90
CA SER A 7 -13.38 3.07 1.03
C SER A 7 -12.86 2.04 0.02
N LEU A 8 -13.80 1.26 -0.55
CA LEU A 8 -13.59 0.36 -1.68
C LEU A 8 -14.54 0.71 -2.81
N LYS A 9 -14.01 0.69 -4.04
CA LYS A 9 -14.79 0.64 -5.28
C LYS A 9 -14.43 -0.63 -6.03
N PHE A 10 -15.35 -1.15 -6.82
CA PHE A 10 -15.18 -2.43 -7.50
C PHE A 10 -15.27 -2.27 -9.02
N SER A 11 -14.42 -2.99 -9.75
CA SER A 11 -14.36 -2.89 -11.21
C SER A 11 -15.58 -3.48 -11.93
N ASP A 12 -16.35 -4.32 -11.26
CA ASP A 12 -17.58 -4.92 -11.78
C ASP A 12 -18.87 -4.09 -11.52
N GLY A 13 -18.71 -2.93 -10.86
CA GLY A 13 -19.82 -2.01 -10.61
C GLY A 13 -20.71 -2.36 -9.43
N ARG A 14 -20.36 -3.36 -8.61
CA ARG A 14 -21.08 -3.59 -7.33
C ARG A 14 -20.98 -2.36 -6.43
N PRO A 15 -21.89 -2.19 -5.43
CA PRO A 15 -21.91 -1.02 -4.56
C PRO A 15 -20.59 -0.76 -3.84
N ASP A 16 -20.23 0.52 -3.72
CA ASP A 16 -19.07 0.99 -2.96
C ASP A 16 -19.22 0.63 -1.47
N ILE A 17 -18.12 0.37 -0.80
CA ILE A 17 -18.03 0.06 0.64
C ILE A 17 -17.21 1.14 1.31
N ALA A 18 -17.61 1.54 2.52
CA ALA A 18 -16.88 2.50 3.34
C ALA A 18 -16.74 2.03 4.79
N GLY A 19 -15.70 2.54 5.46
CA GLY A 19 -15.37 2.24 6.84
C GLY A 19 -14.48 1.01 7.02
N VAL A 20 -13.57 1.10 7.99
CA VAL A 20 -12.54 0.08 8.25
C VAL A 20 -13.12 -1.32 8.45
N LYS A 21 -14.22 -1.44 9.19
CA LYS A 21 -14.86 -2.74 9.46
C LYS A 21 -15.33 -3.41 8.17
N ASN A 22 -16.12 -2.70 7.36
CA ASN A 22 -16.70 -3.24 6.13
C ASN A 22 -15.61 -3.54 5.08
N VAL A 23 -14.59 -2.68 5.00
CA VAL A 23 -13.42 -2.89 4.14
C VAL A 23 -12.68 -4.17 4.52
N ASN A 24 -12.43 -4.40 5.82
CA ASN A 24 -11.79 -5.62 6.29
C ASN A 24 -12.62 -6.88 6.02
N GLU A 25 -13.95 -6.80 6.17
CA GLU A 25 -14.84 -7.91 5.83
C GLU A 25 -14.75 -8.27 4.34
N ALA A 26 -14.74 -7.26 3.45
CA ALA A 26 -14.69 -7.46 2.00
C ALA A 26 -13.32 -7.97 1.49
N LEU A 27 -12.24 -7.58 2.15
CA LEU A 27 -10.87 -7.93 1.74
C LEU A 27 -10.27 -9.14 2.49
N ARG A 28 -10.98 -9.68 3.49
CA ARG A 28 -10.49 -10.80 4.31
C ARG A 28 -10.10 -12.02 3.47
N ASP A 29 -10.91 -12.34 2.49
CA ASP A 29 -10.73 -13.52 1.65
C ASP A 29 -9.46 -13.51 0.78
N ILE A 30 -8.87 -12.34 0.60
CA ILE A 30 -7.60 -12.15 -0.12
C ILE A 30 -6.45 -11.75 0.82
N GLY A 31 -6.63 -11.92 2.14
CA GLY A 31 -5.59 -11.69 3.14
C GLY A 31 -5.14 -10.24 3.30
N VAL A 32 -5.99 -9.27 3.03
CA VAL A 32 -5.72 -7.84 3.24
C VAL A 32 -6.37 -7.37 4.54
N HIS A 33 -5.62 -6.63 5.35
CA HIS A 33 -6.13 -6.06 6.60
C HIS A 33 -5.78 -4.57 6.72
N VAL A 34 -6.75 -3.79 7.18
CA VAL A 34 -6.64 -2.33 7.37
C VAL A 34 -6.90 -1.98 8.83
N VAL A 35 -6.07 -1.11 9.39
CA VAL A 35 -6.23 -0.59 10.75
C VAL A 35 -5.87 0.90 10.80
N THR A 36 -6.55 1.65 11.67
CA THR A 36 -6.14 3.02 12.01
C THR A 36 -5.27 3.00 13.26
N ILE A 37 -4.20 3.79 13.26
CA ILE A 37 -3.25 3.93 14.38
C ILE A 37 -3.05 5.40 14.73
N ASP A 38 -2.81 5.68 16.00
CA ASP A 38 -2.45 7.04 16.42
C ASP A 38 -1.02 7.34 15.96
N ALA A 39 -0.82 8.52 15.34
CA ALA A 39 0.53 8.95 14.99
C ALA A 39 1.29 9.34 16.28
N PRO A 40 2.54 8.84 16.46
CA PRO A 40 3.38 9.19 17.60
C PRO A 40 3.56 10.71 17.74
N ARG A 41 3.60 11.21 18.97
CA ARG A 41 3.78 12.66 19.22
C ARG A 41 5.10 13.17 18.65
N SER A 42 6.16 12.37 18.70
CA SER A 42 7.48 12.65 18.14
C SER A 42 7.48 12.80 16.62
N ALA A 43 6.55 12.14 15.91
CA ALA A 43 6.39 12.28 14.45
C ALA A 43 5.67 13.58 14.05
N GLN A 44 4.86 14.19 14.93
CA GLN A 44 3.99 15.32 14.58
C GLN A 44 4.71 16.52 13.90
N PRO A 45 5.91 16.96 14.33
CA PRO A 45 6.61 18.04 13.65
C PRO A 45 7.00 17.69 12.21
N ILE A 46 7.38 16.44 11.96
CA ILE A 46 7.75 15.96 10.62
C ILE A 46 6.50 15.82 9.74
N LEU A 47 5.41 15.30 10.30
CA LEU A 47 4.12 15.24 9.60
C LEU A 47 3.64 16.64 9.21
N ALA A 48 3.77 17.63 10.09
CA ALA A 48 3.45 19.01 9.78
C ALA A 48 4.30 19.56 8.63
N ALA A 49 5.62 19.33 8.64
CA ALA A 49 6.53 19.75 7.59
C ALA A 49 6.17 19.15 6.22
N SER A 50 5.64 17.91 6.18
CA SER A 50 5.26 17.23 4.93
C SER A 50 4.14 17.95 4.15
N TYR A 51 3.35 18.79 4.79
CA TYR A 51 2.32 19.60 4.11
C TYR A 51 2.90 20.81 3.40
N GLU A 52 4.12 21.22 3.74
CA GLU A 52 4.77 22.43 3.23
C GLU A 52 5.88 22.09 2.23
N ARG A 53 6.69 21.06 2.51
CA ARG A 53 7.87 20.70 1.72
C ARG A 53 8.11 19.19 1.69
N ALA A 54 8.98 18.73 0.79
CA ALA A 54 9.56 17.41 0.82
C ALA A 54 10.41 17.22 2.10
N LEU A 55 10.46 15.98 2.61
CA LEU A 55 11.22 15.63 3.80
C LEU A 55 12.71 15.43 3.47
N THR A 56 13.57 15.73 4.44
CA THR A 56 14.97 15.34 4.42
C THR A 56 15.13 13.85 4.68
N GLU A 57 16.25 13.26 4.29
CA GLU A 57 16.54 11.85 4.57
C GLU A 57 16.57 11.53 6.07
N GLN A 58 17.02 12.46 6.91
CA GLN A 58 16.99 12.29 8.36
C GLN A 58 15.56 12.23 8.92
N GLU A 59 14.65 13.07 8.40
CA GLU A 59 13.24 13.04 8.78
C GLU A 59 12.57 11.74 8.32
N LYS A 60 12.88 11.24 7.12
CA LYS A 60 12.40 9.94 6.64
C LYS A 60 12.88 8.80 7.53
N LYS A 61 14.17 8.76 7.89
CA LYS A 61 14.73 7.78 8.83
C LYS A 61 14.03 7.82 10.19
N HIS A 62 13.73 9.02 10.68
CA HIS A 62 12.99 9.18 11.93
C HIS A 62 11.57 8.62 11.81
N LEU A 63 10.84 8.89 10.72
CA LEU A 63 9.50 8.32 10.50
C LEU A 63 9.51 6.79 10.41
N ILE A 64 10.54 6.20 9.77
CA ILE A 64 10.70 4.74 9.73
C ILE A 64 10.68 4.19 11.17
N LYS A 65 11.48 4.75 12.08
CA LYS A 65 11.52 4.32 13.49
C LYS A 65 10.20 4.54 14.23
N GLU A 66 9.58 5.69 14.03
CA GLU A 66 8.32 6.05 14.71
C GLU A 66 7.13 5.17 14.33
N PHE A 67 7.12 4.65 13.10
CA PHE A 67 6.06 3.78 12.59
C PHE A 67 6.47 2.31 12.47
N GLU A 68 7.63 1.96 13.05
CA GLU A 68 8.13 0.58 13.07
C GLU A 68 7.11 -0.38 13.71
N LEU A 69 7.06 -1.58 13.15
CA LEU A 69 6.26 -2.68 13.68
C LEU A 69 7.15 -3.61 14.52
N THR A 70 6.69 -3.99 15.70
CA THR A 70 7.25 -5.16 16.35
C THR A 70 6.81 -6.44 15.65
N THR A 71 7.58 -7.52 15.80
CA THR A 71 7.19 -8.85 15.28
C THR A 71 5.77 -9.22 15.74
N GLN A 72 5.43 -8.99 17.00
CA GLN A 72 4.09 -9.30 17.52
C GLN A 72 2.99 -8.47 16.84
N GLN A 73 3.25 -7.20 16.54
CA GLN A 73 2.30 -6.34 15.82
C GLN A 73 2.11 -6.81 14.38
N LEU A 74 3.18 -7.22 13.70
CA LEU A 74 3.12 -7.78 12.37
C LEU A 74 2.30 -9.07 12.35
N LEU A 75 2.64 -10.05 13.18
CA LEU A 75 1.93 -11.33 13.27
C LEU A 75 0.44 -11.13 13.59
N LYS A 76 0.10 -10.16 14.44
CA LYS A 76 -1.28 -9.79 14.70
C LYS A 76 -1.99 -9.25 13.45
N GLN A 77 -1.34 -8.44 12.62
CA GLN A 77 -1.93 -7.94 11.36
C GLN A 77 -2.18 -9.10 10.39
N VAL A 78 -1.22 -10.01 10.28
CA VAL A 78 -1.30 -11.21 9.43
C VAL A 78 -2.46 -12.13 9.87
N ASP A 79 -2.58 -12.39 11.18
CA ASP A 79 -3.66 -13.21 11.74
C ASP A 79 -5.05 -12.55 11.53
N LEU A 80 -5.16 -11.25 11.78
CA LEU A 80 -6.39 -10.50 11.54
C LEU A 80 -6.79 -10.48 10.04
N ALA A 81 -5.83 -10.54 9.14
CA ALA A 81 -6.05 -10.70 7.71
C ALA A 81 -6.49 -12.14 7.33
N GLY A 82 -6.45 -13.09 8.26
CA GLY A 82 -6.83 -14.49 8.02
C GLY A 82 -5.81 -15.27 7.19
N ARG A 83 -4.53 -14.87 7.23
CA ARG A 83 -3.43 -15.52 6.49
C ARG A 83 -2.28 -15.95 7.39
N GLN A 84 -1.35 -16.72 6.86
CA GLN A 84 -0.08 -17.05 7.51
C GLN A 84 1.00 -16.04 7.11
N PRO A 85 2.02 -15.79 7.95
CA PRO A 85 3.14 -14.93 7.57
C PRO A 85 3.94 -15.56 6.42
N ALA A 86 4.50 -14.72 5.55
CA ALA A 86 5.29 -15.13 4.41
C ALA A 86 6.48 -16.01 4.79
N VAL A 87 7.10 -15.72 5.94
CA VAL A 87 8.19 -16.50 6.52
C VAL A 87 7.86 -16.84 7.96
N ALA A 88 7.98 -18.11 8.32
CA ALA A 88 7.75 -18.57 9.69
C ALA A 88 8.78 -17.96 10.66
N GLY A 89 8.31 -17.51 11.82
CA GLY A 89 9.15 -16.94 12.87
C GLY A 89 9.58 -15.49 12.65
N GLY A 90 9.00 -14.85 11.67
CA GLY A 90 9.28 -13.52 11.16
C GLY A 90 9.79 -12.46 12.13
N GLY A 91 10.56 -11.55 11.60
CA GLY A 91 11.04 -10.33 12.27
C GLY A 91 10.47 -9.09 11.63
N VAL A 92 10.52 -7.98 12.37
CA VAL A 92 10.33 -6.66 11.79
C VAL A 92 11.59 -6.32 10.99
N MET A 93 11.42 -5.81 9.78
CA MET A 93 12.55 -5.41 8.95
C MET A 93 12.88 -3.97 9.19
N THR A 94 14.08 -3.76 9.73
CA THR A 94 14.71 -2.46 9.90
C THR A 94 15.57 -2.10 8.69
N GLU A 95 16.14 -0.89 8.66
CA GLU A 95 17.15 -0.50 7.65
C GLU A 95 18.33 -1.45 7.56
N GLU A 96 18.65 -2.16 8.64
CA GLU A 96 19.81 -3.06 8.73
C GLU A 96 19.47 -4.48 8.23
N THR A 97 18.19 -4.87 8.28
CA THR A 97 17.73 -6.22 7.97
C THR A 97 16.56 -6.22 6.97
N GLY A 98 16.33 -5.10 6.29
CA GLY A 98 15.19 -4.91 5.39
C GLY A 98 15.17 -5.88 4.22
N THR A 99 13.97 -6.23 3.79
CA THR A 99 13.73 -7.08 2.62
C THR A 99 13.46 -6.24 1.39
N GLY A 100 14.21 -6.50 0.32
CA GLY A 100 14.07 -5.78 -0.94
C GLY A 100 14.22 -4.26 -0.76
N PRO A 101 13.24 -3.45 -1.26
CA PRO A 101 13.31 -2.00 -1.19
C PRO A 101 12.90 -1.39 0.16
N TYR A 102 12.58 -2.19 1.16
CA TYR A 102 12.07 -1.75 2.47
C TYR A 102 13.14 -1.82 3.58
N PRO A 103 12.98 -1.03 4.67
CA PRO A 103 11.93 -0.03 4.90
C PRO A 103 12.15 1.25 4.08
N LYS A 104 11.05 1.96 3.78
CA LYS A 104 11.09 3.16 2.94
C LYS A 104 9.99 4.16 3.31
N VAL A 105 10.27 5.46 3.11
CA VAL A 105 9.26 6.51 3.08
C VAL A 105 9.04 6.94 1.63
N TYR A 106 7.81 6.75 1.14
CA TYR A 106 7.37 7.37 -0.10
C TYR A 106 6.89 8.78 0.23
N ASP A 107 7.65 9.77 -0.23
CA ASP A 107 7.31 11.19 -0.11
C ASP A 107 6.87 11.69 -1.49
N MET A 108 5.56 11.83 -1.66
CA MET A 108 4.98 12.20 -2.96
C MET A 108 5.37 13.61 -3.39
N ARG A 109 5.71 14.50 -2.45
CA ARG A 109 6.15 15.85 -2.75
C ARG A 109 7.61 15.91 -3.25
N ALA A 110 8.40 14.89 -2.94
CA ALA A 110 9.78 14.78 -3.41
C ALA A 110 9.88 14.30 -4.87
N LEU A 111 8.78 13.81 -5.47
CA LEU A 111 8.78 13.26 -6.82
C LEU A 111 8.61 14.40 -7.85
N ASP A 112 9.56 14.53 -8.75
CA ASP A 112 9.36 15.35 -9.96
C ASP A 112 8.40 14.65 -10.93
N ALA A 113 7.95 15.35 -11.97
CA ALA A 113 6.96 14.82 -12.90
C ALA A 113 7.42 13.54 -13.63
N PRO A 114 8.66 13.42 -14.13
CA PRO A 114 9.16 12.17 -14.71
C PRO A 114 9.19 10.99 -13.73
N THR A 115 9.65 11.21 -12.50
CA THR A 115 9.69 10.18 -11.47
C THR A 115 8.30 9.76 -11.05
N HIS A 116 7.37 10.71 -10.89
CA HIS A 116 5.97 10.42 -10.57
C HIS A 116 5.31 9.57 -11.67
N LYS A 117 5.57 9.89 -12.94
CA LYS A 117 5.13 9.07 -14.08
C LYS A 117 5.67 7.65 -13.96
N ALA A 118 6.98 7.49 -13.81
CA ALA A 118 7.63 6.18 -13.72
C ALA A 118 7.11 5.35 -12.54
N VAL A 119 6.88 5.98 -11.40
CA VAL A 119 6.30 5.35 -10.21
C VAL A 119 4.89 4.84 -10.50
N LEU A 120 4.03 5.65 -11.12
CA LEU A 120 2.66 5.25 -11.44
C LEU A 120 2.62 4.19 -12.57
N GLU A 121 3.49 4.29 -13.57
CA GLU A 121 3.63 3.25 -14.61
C GLU A 121 4.06 1.91 -14.03
N LYS A 122 5.01 1.93 -13.10
CA LYS A 122 5.55 0.73 -12.49
C LYS A 122 4.57 0.13 -11.46
N TYR A 123 4.24 0.86 -10.42
CA TYR A 123 3.42 0.33 -9.31
C TYR A 123 1.93 0.33 -9.62
N GLY A 124 1.47 1.15 -10.56
CA GLY A 124 0.05 1.23 -10.95
C GLY A 124 -0.46 0.02 -11.73
N ARG A 125 0.42 -0.82 -12.27
CA ARG A 125 0.05 -2.08 -12.93
C ARG A 125 -0.12 -3.18 -11.89
N MET A 126 -1.11 -4.05 -12.08
CA MET A 126 -1.31 -5.24 -11.25
C MET A 126 -0.07 -6.13 -11.33
N HIS A 127 0.49 -6.49 -10.18
CA HIS A 127 1.71 -7.27 -10.05
C HIS A 127 1.66 -8.14 -8.79
N VAL A 128 2.61 -9.03 -8.69
CA VAL A 128 2.92 -9.79 -7.48
C VAL A 128 4.37 -9.55 -7.09
N ASN A 129 4.69 -9.73 -5.82
CA ASN A 129 6.04 -9.66 -5.28
C ASN A 129 6.43 -10.99 -4.67
N SER A 130 7.57 -11.54 -5.07
CA SER A 130 8.11 -12.78 -4.50
C SER A 130 9.62 -12.87 -4.71
N ALA A 131 10.30 -13.70 -3.91
CA ALA A 131 11.67 -14.13 -4.21
C ALA A 131 11.69 -15.02 -5.47
N ASP A 132 12.89 -15.33 -5.97
CA ASP A 132 13.07 -16.16 -7.17
C ASP A 132 12.65 -17.60 -6.94
N ASP A 133 12.69 -18.10 -5.71
CA ASP A 133 12.20 -19.41 -5.31
C ASP A 133 10.68 -19.47 -5.08
N GLY A 134 9.97 -18.36 -5.30
CA GLY A 134 8.53 -18.22 -5.08
C GLY A 134 8.14 -17.87 -3.66
N THR A 135 9.09 -17.66 -2.74
CA THR A 135 8.77 -17.23 -1.37
C THR A 135 8.07 -15.88 -1.39
N ASP A 136 6.94 -15.83 -0.70
CA ASP A 136 6.08 -14.64 -0.57
C ASP A 136 6.73 -13.55 0.28
N VAL A 137 6.18 -12.36 0.28
CA VAL A 137 6.55 -11.23 1.13
C VAL A 137 5.31 -10.63 1.80
N ASP A 138 5.41 -10.32 3.07
CA ASP A 138 4.39 -9.51 3.76
C ASP A 138 4.70 -8.03 3.54
N GLU A 139 3.74 -7.29 3.02
CA GLU A 139 3.87 -5.85 2.81
C GLU A 139 2.96 -5.08 3.76
N VAL A 140 3.50 -4.04 4.35
CA VAL A 140 2.78 -3.17 5.27
C VAL A 140 3.01 -1.72 4.87
N MET A 141 1.95 -1.06 4.43
CA MET A 141 1.97 0.34 4.04
C MET A 141 1.20 1.18 5.05
N THR A 142 1.84 2.20 5.61
CA THR A 142 1.20 3.11 6.55
C THR A 142 1.12 4.50 5.95
N VAL A 143 -0.08 4.93 5.57
CA VAL A 143 -0.35 6.33 5.18
C VAL A 143 -0.35 7.18 6.44
N VAL A 144 0.53 8.17 6.51
CA VAL A 144 0.75 8.97 7.71
C VAL A 144 0.40 10.44 7.52
N SER A 145 0.31 10.92 6.28
CA SER A 145 -0.16 12.29 5.96
C SER A 145 -0.58 12.41 4.50
N GLY A 146 -1.39 13.41 4.17
CA GLY A 146 -1.76 13.77 2.80
C GLY A 146 -2.58 12.73 2.06
N GLY A 147 -2.37 12.57 0.77
CA GLY A 147 -3.16 11.69 -0.11
C GLY A 147 -4.17 12.48 -0.96
N PRO A 148 -5.26 11.84 -1.47
CA PRO A 148 -5.63 10.45 -1.19
C PRO A 148 -4.65 9.44 -1.74
N PHE A 149 -4.57 8.26 -1.11
CA PHE A 149 -3.78 7.12 -1.59
C PHE A 149 -4.68 5.94 -1.94
N ARG A 150 -4.28 5.18 -2.97
CA ARG A 150 -5.10 4.10 -3.51
C ARG A 150 -4.28 2.86 -3.81
N TRP A 151 -4.92 1.71 -3.66
CA TRP A 151 -4.41 0.40 -4.09
C TRP A 151 -5.45 -0.33 -4.91
N GLY A 152 -5.01 -1.12 -5.89
CA GLY A 152 -5.81 -2.13 -6.54
C GLY A 152 -5.53 -3.49 -5.90
N PHE A 153 -6.57 -4.26 -5.61
CA PHE A 153 -6.44 -5.65 -5.13
C PHE A 153 -7.33 -6.55 -5.98
N THR A 154 -6.79 -7.64 -6.52
CA THR A 154 -7.58 -8.65 -7.22
C THR A 154 -8.35 -9.49 -6.22
N LEU A 155 -9.65 -9.59 -6.39
CA LEU A 155 -10.53 -10.42 -5.57
C LEU A 155 -10.58 -11.86 -6.11
N LYS A 156 -11.10 -12.80 -5.33
CA LYS A 156 -11.23 -14.21 -5.72
C LYS A 156 -12.05 -14.45 -6.99
N ASP A 157 -12.98 -13.57 -7.30
CA ASP A 157 -13.81 -13.62 -8.51
C ASP A 157 -13.16 -12.98 -9.75
N GLY A 158 -11.94 -12.46 -9.61
CA GLY A 158 -11.20 -11.79 -10.68
C GLY A 158 -11.55 -10.31 -10.87
N SER A 159 -12.51 -9.78 -10.12
CA SER A 159 -12.73 -8.33 -10.10
C SER A 159 -11.59 -7.62 -9.35
N VAL A 160 -11.39 -6.33 -9.61
CA VAL A 160 -10.37 -5.52 -8.94
C VAL A 160 -11.03 -4.50 -8.02
N ALA A 161 -10.80 -4.66 -6.73
CA ALA A 161 -11.19 -3.67 -5.74
C ALA A 161 -10.17 -2.53 -5.70
N ARG A 162 -10.63 -1.28 -5.82
CA ARG A 162 -9.83 -0.09 -5.57
C ARG A 162 -10.03 0.36 -4.13
N PHE A 163 -9.08 0.04 -3.27
CA PHE A 163 -9.00 0.54 -1.91
C PHE A 163 -8.49 1.99 -1.92
N GLN A 164 -9.14 2.86 -1.17
CA GLN A 164 -8.73 4.26 -1.04
C GLN A 164 -8.63 4.64 0.43
N VAL A 165 -7.51 5.28 0.78
CA VAL A 165 -7.34 6.08 1.99
C VAL A 165 -7.60 7.52 1.61
N GLU A 166 -8.56 8.16 2.26
CA GLU A 166 -8.89 9.56 2.05
C GLU A 166 -7.72 10.47 2.47
N LYS A 167 -7.77 11.74 2.08
CA LYS A 167 -6.74 12.69 2.47
C LYS A 167 -6.70 12.82 3.99
N LEU A 168 -5.56 12.47 4.58
CA LEU A 168 -5.30 12.68 6.00
C LEU A 168 -4.82 14.11 6.25
N ASN A 169 -5.35 14.76 7.27
CA ASN A 169 -4.91 16.06 7.75
C ASN A 169 -4.02 15.89 8.98
N LEU A 170 -3.36 16.96 9.39
CA LEU A 170 -2.58 16.96 10.62
C LEU A 170 -3.48 16.67 11.83
N GLY A 171 -3.10 15.66 12.63
CA GLY A 171 -3.87 15.18 13.77
C GLY A 171 -4.83 14.03 13.46
N ASP A 172 -5.06 13.69 12.20
CA ASP A 172 -5.80 12.49 11.85
C ASP A 172 -5.00 11.23 12.21
N LYS A 173 -5.71 10.11 12.40
CA LYS A 173 -5.07 8.80 12.58
C LYS A 173 -4.43 8.35 11.28
N ALA A 174 -3.24 7.78 11.38
CA ALA A 174 -2.62 7.08 10.25
C ALA A 174 -3.42 5.82 9.90
N VAL A 175 -3.35 5.42 8.63
CA VAL A 175 -4.01 4.21 8.11
C VAL A 175 -2.95 3.23 7.66
N ARG A 176 -2.98 2.04 8.23
CA ARG A 176 -2.07 0.94 7.90
C ARG A 176 -2.82 -0.13 7.14
N VAL A 177 -2.31 -0.53 5.99
CA VAL A 177 -2.77 -1.68 5.21
C VAL A 177 -1.69 -2.73 5.15
N SER A 178 -2.07 -3.99 5.40
CA SER A 178 -1.18 -5.16 5.34
C SER A 178 -1.74 -6.16 4.34
N TYR A 179 -0.88 -6.67 3.47
CA TYR A 179 -1.20 -7.67 2.45
C TYR A 179 0.03 -8.52 2.14
N HIS A 180 -0.14 -9.58 1.38
CA HIS A 180 0.98 -10.43 0.95
C HIS A 180 1.34 -10.18 -0.52
N GLY A 181 2.60 -10.37 -0.86
CA GLY A 181 3.15 -10.05 -2.18
C GLY A 181 2.56 -10.90 -3.30
N LEU A 182 2.25 -12.19 -3.04
CA LEU A 182 1.60 -13.07 -4.01
C LEU A 182 0.11 -12.75 -4.21
N GLY A 183 -0.51 -11.96 -3.33
CA GLY A 183 -1.80 -11.35 -3.57
C GLY A 183 -1.66 -10.26 -4.63
N MET A 184 -2.19 -10.49 -5.84
CA MET A 184 -2.05 -9.55 -6.94
C MET A 184 -2.62 -8.17 -6.57
N HIS A 185 -1.74 -7.16 -6.64
CA HIS A 185 -2.05 -5.80 -6.20
C HIS A 185 -1.40 -4.74 -7.09
N ALA A 186 -1.77 -3.48 -6.85
CA ALA A 186 -1.17 -2.31 -7.48
C ALA A 186 -1.18 -1.12 -6.51
N GLY A 187 -0.12 -0.31 -6.50
CA GLY A 187 -0.06 0.96 -5.78
C GLY A 187 -0.37 2.14 -6.71
N LEU A 188 -1.52 2.76 -6.53
CA LEU A 188 -1.96 3.90 -7.36
C LEU A 188 -1.44 5.21 -6.76
N MET A 189 -0.15 5.47 -6.94
CA MET A 189 0.54 6.62 -6.34
C MET A 189 0.35 7.89 -7.17
N ASP A 190 -0.90 8.32 -7.36
CA ASP A 190 -1.29 9.49 -8.16
C ASP A 190 -1.39 10.79 -7.35
N SER A 191 -1.25 10.72 -6.04
CA SER A 191 -1.23 11.91 -5.18
C SER A 191 0.03 12.75 -5.39
N LYS A 192 -0.11 14.08 -5.34
CA LYS A 192 1.01 15.03 -5.44
C LYS A 192 1.61 15.40 -4.08
N GLN A 193 1.03 14.92 -3.00
CA GLN A 193 1.47 15.16 -1.63
C GLN A 193 1.06 14.04 -0.70
N GLY A 194 1.82 13.86 0.35
CA GLY A 194 1.57 12.88 1.40
C GLY A 194 2.69 11.87 1.52
N LEU A 195 2.62 11.11 2.59
CA LEU A 195 3.67 10.18 3.01
C LEU A 195 3.08 8.80 3.26
N ILE A 196 3.81 7.79 2.76
CA ILE A 196 3.61 6.39 3.13
C ILE A 196 4.90 5.88 3.75
N VAL A 197 4.82 5.31 4.95
CA VAL A 197 5.91 4.53 5.55
C VAL A 197 5.66 3.07 5.22
N ALA A 198 6.61 2.45 4.51
CA ALA A 198 6.49 1.11 3.97
C ALA A 198 7.46 0.16 4.68
N TYR A 199 6.97 -1.01 5.03
CA TYR A 199 7.74 -2.14 5.55
C TYR A 199 7.47 -3.39 4.74
N GLY A 200 8.45 -4.28 4.69
CA GLY A 200 8.29 -5.62 4.17
C GLY A 200 8.81 -6.63 5.18
N HIS A 201 8.32 -7.84 5.12
CA HIS A 201 8.76 -8.98 5.92
C HIS A 201 8.75 -10.23 5.05
N GLY A 202 9.85 -10.94 4.99
CA GLY A 202 9.97 -12.12 4.11
C GLY A 202 11.43 -12.42 3.73
N PRO A 203 11.68 -12.87 2.50
CA PRO A 203 13.02 -13.12 2.00
C PRO A 203 13.85 -11.84 1.90
N GLU A 204 15.17 -12.00 1.97
CA GLU A 204 16.11 -10.89 1.92
C GLU A 204 16.01 -10.09 0.62
N GLU A 205 15.74 -10.79 -0.49
CA GLU A 205 15.50 -10.20 -1.79
C GLU A 205 14.20 -10.70 -2.39
N PHE A 206 13.45 -9.79 -3.02
CA PHE A 206 12.28 -10.12 -3.82
C PHE A 206 12.14 -9.17 -5.00
N THR A 207 11.36 -9.61 -5.99
CA THR A 207 11.15 -8.87 -7.24
C THR A 207 9.66 -8.68 -7.51
N MET A 208 9.32 -7.53 -8.07
CA MET A 208 8.01 -7.27 -8.66
C MET A 208 7.89 -8.02 -9.99
N ARG A 209 6.80 -8.78 -10.15
CA ARG A 209 6.57 -9.61 -11.33
C ARG A 209 5.25 -9.26 -11.99
N TYR A 210 5.31 -9.14 -13.31
CA TYR A 210 4.13 -8.98 -14.18
C TYR A 210 3.81 -10.26 -14.94
N GLU A 211 4.53 -11.35 -14.65
CA GLU A 211 4.32 -12.70 -15.13
C GLU A 211 4.52 -13.66 -13.93
N ALA A 212 3.50 -14.43 -13.61
CA ALA A 212 3.53 -15.41 -12.53
C ALA A 212 2.38 -16.42 -12.70
N ASP A 213 2.55 -17.63 -12.18
CA ASP A 213 1.49 -18.64 -12.13
C ASP A 213 0.64 -18.41 -10.86
N VAL A 214 -0.30 -17.50 -10.98
CA VAL A 214 -1.22 -17.09 -9.91
C VAL A 214 -2.65 -17.01 -10.45
N PRO A 215 -3.68 -17.13 -9.59
CA PRO A 215 -5.07 -16.92 -10.02
C PRO A 215 -5.22 -15.57 -10.74
N HIS A 216 -6.00 -15.55 -11.83
CA HIS A 216 -6.25 -14.34 -12.64
C HIS A 216 -4.99 -13.69 -13.22
N ALA A 217 -3.95 -14.46 -13.57
CA ALA A 217 -2.68 -13.98 -14.13
C ALA A 217 -2.85 -13.09 -15.38
N ASN A 218 -3.97 -13.20 -16.10
CA ASN A 218 -4.31 -12.32 -17.21
C ASN A 218 -4.47 -10.83 -16.82
N LEU A 219 -4.59 -10.51 -15.56
CA LEU A 219 -4.64 -9.14 -15.05
C LEU A 219 -3.24 -8.57 -14.81
N LEU A 220 -2.20 -9.40 -14.70
CA LEU A 220 -0.82 -8.93 -14.50
C LEU A 220 -0.42 -7.97 -15.63
N GLY A 221 0.28 -6.91 -15.26
CA GLY A 221 0.70 -5.84 -16.19
C GLY A 221 -0.41 -4.87 -16.60
N THR A 222 -1.68 -5.12 -16.21
CA THR A 222 -2.84 -4.26 -16.48
C THR A 222 -3.35 -3.60 -15.19
N ASN A 223 -4.35 -2.74 -15.29
CA ASN A 223 -5.17 -2.27 -14.16
C ASN A 223 -6.43 -1.61 -14.69
N PRO A 224 -7.65 -2.09 -14.35
CA PRO A 224 -8.90 -1.49 -14.83
C PRO A 224 -9.14 -0.06 -14.30
N TRP A 225 -8.43 0.32 -13.25
CA TRP A 225 -8.52 1.66 -12.64
C TRP A 225 -7.49 2.65 -13.17
N VAL A 226 -6.65 2.27 -14.15
CA VAL A 226 -5.62 3.16 -14.70
C VAL A 226 -5.66 3.12 -16.22
N ASP A 227 -5.71 4.30 -16.83
CA ASP A 227 -5.52 4.46 -18.26
C ASP A 227 -4.03 4.69 -18.56
N PHE A 228 -3.40 3.71 -19.19
CA PHE A 228 -1.99 3.76 -19.60
C PHE A 228 -1.81 4.16 -21.07
N SER A 229 -2.85 4.58 -21.78
CA SER A 229 -2.79 4.86 -23.23
C SER A 229 -2.14 6.20 -23.58
N GLY A 230 -2.07 7.13 -22.62
CA GLY A 230 -1.48 8.46 -22.82
C GLY A 230 -0.02 8.56 -22.34
N ASP A 231 0.58 9.73 -22.55
CA ASP A 231 1.95 10.01 -22.09
C ASP A 231 2.10 9.94 -20.57
N MET A 232 1.04 10.17 -19.81
CA MET A 232 0.97 10.06 -18.36
C MET A 232 -0.17 9.10 -18.00
N PRO A 233 0.07 8.07 -17.19
CA PRO A 233 -1.01 7.23 -16.68
C PRO A 233 -2.01 8.05 -15.86
N ILE A 234 -3.30 7.75 -16.03
CA ILE A 234 -4.39 8.45 -15.36
C ILE A 234 -5.18 7.47 -14.51
N VAL A 235 -5.27 7.74 -13.20
CA VAL A 235 -6.14 6.97 -12.30
C VAL A 235 -7.59 7.37 -12.53
N LEU A 236 -8.42 6.39 -12.87
CA LEU A 236 -9.81 6.58 -13.23
C LEU A 236 -10.73 6.60 -12.01
N ASN A 237 -11.76 7.44 -12.04
CA ASN A 237 -12.80 7.43 -11.01
C ASN A 237 -13.83 6.32 -11.22
N LYS A 238 -13.97 5.84 -12.46
CA LYS A 238 -14.77 4.68 -12.87
C LYS A 238 -13.97 3.90 -13.90
N VAL A 239 -14.10 2.57 -13.89
CA VAL A 239 -13.50 1.72 -14.93
C VAL A 239 -14.12 2.05 -16.28
N LYS A 240 -13.32 1.96 -17.34
CA LYS A 240 -13.84 2.03 -18.71
C LYS A 240 -14.70 0.78 -18.95
N GLN A 241 -15.91 0.98 -19.43
CA GLN A 241 -16.79 -0.09 -19.91
C GLN A 241 -16.32 -0.55 -21.28
#